data_74fd42f347c1a3c93d74b320f2a27a05
#
_entry.id   74fd42f347c1a3c93d74b320f2a27a05
#
_cell.length_a   1.000
_cell.length_b   1.000
_cell.length_c   1.000
_cell.angle_alpha   90.00
_cell.angle_beta   90.00
_cell.angle_gamma   90.00
#
_symmetry.space_group_name_H-M   'P 1'
#
loop_
_entity.id
_entity.type
_entity.pdbx_description
1 polymer ?
#
loop_
_entity_poly.entity_id
_entity_poly.type
_entity_poly.pdbx_seq_one_letter_code
_entity_poly.pdbx_strand_id
1 'polypeptide(L)'
;MKVSDQKIEVIAHQEEKSFIEGDKPLLKMKPERLAGMFGALPAEKRKEAEAKFLESLKSKVDKTVDDGEVLSYCGGITVIFTPGHTPGHIGLYLNQYKTLITGDALNVVDGQLVGPNAEFTPDMDTAKKSLEKFTQYDVETVICYHGGVYQGNVKERLLELAKG
;
A
#
# COMPACT_ATOMS: atom_id res chain seq x y z
N MET A 1 -8.99 10.04 26.24
CA MET A 1 -7.89 9.04 26.20
C MET A 1 -6.64 9.79 25.77
N LYS A 2 -5.63 9.94 26.62
CA LYS A 2 -4.36 10.59 26.23
C LYS A 2 -3.65 9.63 25.29
N VAL A 3 -3.46 10.03 24.04
CA VAL A 3 -2.53 9.35 23.14
C VAL A 3 -1.15 9.51 23.79
N SER A 4 -0.45 8.41 24.04
CA SER A 4 0.90 8.43 24.60
C SER A 4 1.78 9.26 23.65
N ASP A 5 2.71 10.07 24.21
CA ASP A 5 3.73 10.83 23.45
C ASP A 5 4.76 9.93 22.74
N GLN A 6 4.37 8.73 22.34
CA GLN A 6 5.21 7.83 21.57
C GLN A 6 5.30 8.34 20.14
N LYS A 7 6.50 8.72 19.74
CA LYS A 7 6.81 9.05 18.36
C LYS A 7 6.52 7.82 17.47
N ILE A 8 5.61 7.97 16.53
CA ILE A 8 5.34 6.95 15.51
C ILE A 8 6.50 6.99 14.50
N GLU A 9 7.16 5.85 14.30
CA GLU A 9 8.18 5.69 13.27
C GLU A 9 7.51 5.39 11.94
N VAL A 10 7.79 6.20 10.91
CA VAL A 10 7.30 5.99 9.55
C VAL A 10 8.35 5.21 8.76
N ILE A 11 7.96 4.01 8.34
CA ILE A 11 8.82 3.09 7.58
C ILE A 11 8.24 2.90 6.18
N ALA A 12 9.07 3.00 5.15
CA ALA A 12 8.64 2.83 3.75
C ALA A 12 9.76 2.23 2.91
N HIS A 13 9.43 1.68 1.74
CA HIS A 13 10.45 1.35 0.75
C HIS A 13 11.07 2.63 0.20
N GLN A 14 12.38 2.60 -0.13
CA GLN A 14 13.07 3.82 -0.56
C GLN A 14 12.46 4.45 -1.82
N GLU A 15 11.88 3.66 -2.73
CA GLU A 15 11.20 4.17 -3.93
C GLU A 15 9.91 4.95 -3.61
N GLU A 16 9.31 4.74 -2.43
CA GLU A 16 8.11 5.47 -1.99
C GLU A 16 8.45 6.75 -1.22
N LYS A 17 9.64 6.84 -0.63
CA LYS A 17 10.06 7.92 0.26
C LYS A 17 9.78 9.31 -0.30
N SER A 18 10.23 9.58 -1.53
CA SER A 18 10.08 10.91 -2.15
C SER A 18 8.62 11.31 -2.42
N PHE A 19 7.72 10.34 -2.56
CA PHE A 19 6.27 10.60 -2.67
C PHE A 19 5.66 10.90 -1.31
N ILE A 20 6.04 10.15 -0.26
CA ILE A 20 5.56 10.35 1.10
C ILE A 20 6.05 11.68 1.68
N GLU A 21 7.31 12.06 1.43
CA GLU A 21 7.89 13.31 1.90
C GLU A 21 7.45 14.53 1.06
N GLY A 22 6.81 14.29 -0.09
CA GLY A 22 6.27 15.33 -0.96
C GLY A 22 7.29 15.98 -1.89
N ASP A 23 8.46 15.35 -2.08
CA ASP A 23 9.47 15.77 -3.06
C ASP A 23 9.03 15.43 -4.50
N LYS A 24 8.16 14.44 -4.64
CA LYS A 24 7.48 14.08 -5.88
C LYS A 24 5.96 14.24 -5.74
N PRO A 25 5.26 14.60 -6.84
CA PRO A 25 3.81 14.69 -6.82
C PRO A 25 3.17 13.31 -6.62
N LEU A 26 2.06 13.28 -5.88
CA LEU A 26 1.29 12.05 -5.66
C LEU A 26 0.75 11.50 -6.99
N LEU A 27 1.12 10.28 -7.34
CA LEU A 27 0.84 9.64 -8.65
C LEU A 27 -0.65 9.56 -8.99
N LYS A 28 -1.51 9.41 -7.98
CA LYS A 28 -2.96 9.23 -8.13
C LYS A 28 -3.76 10.52 -7.88
N MET A 29 -3.09 11.60 -7.52
CA MET A 29 -3.72 12.89 -7.27
C MET A 29 -3.64 13.77 -8.52
N LYS A 30 -4.45 13.44 -9.53
CA LYS A 30 -4.56 14.26 -10.75
C LYS A 30 -5.15 15.62 -10.42
N PRO A 31 -4.73 16.70 -11.13
CA PRO A 31 -5.25 18.05 -10.91
C PRO A 31 -6.78 18.14 -10.97
N GLU A 32 -7.41 17.38 -11.88
CA GLU A 32 -8.86 17.37 -12.06
C GLU A 32 -9.57 16.78 -10.84
N ARG A 33 -8.99 15.72 -10.23
CA ARG A 33 -9.50 15.10 -9.01
C ARG A 33 -9.38 16.05 -7.82
N LEU A 34 -8.24 16.72 -7.69
CA LEU A 34 -8.00 17.71 -6.64
C LEU A 34 -8.99 18.86 -6.77
N ALA A 35 -9.13 19.41 -7.99
CA ALA A 35 -10.08 20.48 -8.28
C ALA A 35 -11.54 20.07 -7.99
N GLY A 36 -11.90 18.82 -8.28
CA GLY A 36 -13.22 18.26 -7.97
C GLY A 36 -13.52 18.20 -6.47
N MET A 37 -12.52 17.81 -5.65
CA MET A 37 -12.68 17.74 -4.19
C MET A 37 -13.00 19.10 -3.55
N PHE A 38 -12.44 20.18 -4.09
CA PHE A 38 -12.61 21.54 -3.57
C PHE A 38 -13.53 22.41 -4.43
N GLY A 39 -14.20 21.82 -5.42
CA GLY A 39 -15.06 22.54 -6.39
C GLY A 39 -16.19 23.35 -5.77
N ALA A 40 -16.71 22.92 -4.62
CA ALA A 40 -17.76 23.62 -3.87
C ALA A 40 -17.26 24.88 -3.13
N LEU A 41 -15.94 25.07 -2.98
CA LEU A 41 -15.38 26.24 -2.32
C LEU A 41 -15.33 27.47 -3.28
N PRO A 42 -15.44 28.69 -2.73
CA PRO A 42 -15.13 29.91 -3.50
C PRO A 42 -13.73 29.87 -4.10
N ALA A 43 -13.55 30.40 -5.32
CA ALA A 43 -12.30 30.30 -6.07
C ALA A 43 -11.07 30.80 -5.28
N GLU A 44 -11.25 31.84 -4.49
CA GLU A 44 -10.19 32.44 -3.65
C GLU A 44 -9.68 31.48 -2.57
N LYS A 45 -10.54 30.58 -2.05
CA LYS A 45 -10.21 29.65 -0.98
C LYS A 45 -9.72 28.30 -1.50
N ARG A 46 -9.98 27.96 -2.77
CA ARG A 46 -9.61 26.65 -3.34
C ARG A 46 -8.12 26.38 -3.26
N LYS A 47 -7.31 27.30 -3.78
CA LYS A 47 -5.84 27.13 -3.81
C LYS A 47 -5.24 26.92 -2.41
N GLU A 48 -5.74 27.67 -1.43
CA GLU A 48 -5.26 27.51 -0.04
C GLU A 48 -5.69 26.17 0.54
N ALA A 49 -6.93 25.75 0.30
CA ALA A 49 -7.46 24.45 0.76
C ALA A 49 -6.71 23.27 0.11
N GLU A 50 -6.47 23.33 -1.19
CA GLU A 50 -5.68 22.35 -1.94
C GLU A 50 -4.25 22.25 -1.40
N ALA A 51 -3.59 23.38 -1.19
CA ALA A 51 -2.23 23.40 -0.65
C ALA A 51 -2.15 22.82 0.77
N LYS A 52 -3.08 23.19 1.67
CA LYS A 52 -3.17 22.64 3.00
C LYS A 52 -3.45 21.13 3.00
N PHE A 53 -4.32 20.69 2.12
CA PHE A 53 -4.63 19.27 1.95
C PHE A 53 -3.40 18.49 1.51
N LEU A 54 -2.71 18.93 0.45
CA LEU A 54 -1.49 18.29 -0.02
C LEU A 54 -0.38 18.29 1.03
N GLU A 55 -0.23 19.36 1.80
CA GLU A 55 0.73 19.42 2.90
C GLU A 55 0.37 18.44 4.02
N SER A 56 -0.91 18.25 4.32
CA SER A 56 -1.38 17.32 5.35
C SER A 56 -1.15 15.84 5.00
N LEU A 57 -0.89 15.53 3.73
CA LEU A 57 -0.58 14.17 3.26
C LEU A 57 0.91 13.83 3.37
N LYS A 58 1.77 14.81 3.62
CA LYS A 58 3.21 14.59 3.73
C LYS A 58 3.58 14.04 5.11
N SER A 59 4.54 13.14 5.12
CA SER A 59 5.14 12.64 6.34
C SER A 59 6.63 12.41 6.13
N LYS A 60 7.43 12.68 7.17
CA LYS A 60 8.83 12.31 7.13
C LYS A 60 8.96 10.80 7.22
N VAL A 61 9.77 10.19 6.36
CA VAL A 61 10.15 8.78 6.44
C VAL A 61 11.36 8.67 7.36
N ASP A 62 11.18 8.02 8.51
CA ASP A 62 12.24 7.86 9.51
C ASP A 62 13.20 6.71 9.14
N LYS A 63 12.70 5.65 8.50
CA LYS A 63 13.48 4.48 8.08
C LYS A 63 13.04 3.99 6.69
N THR A 64 14.01 3.64 5.85
CA THR A 64 13.73 2.90 4.62
C THR A 64 13.98 1.40 4.79
N VAL A 65 13.27 0.58 4.03
CA VAL A 65 13.36 -0.88 4.01
C VAL A 65 13.49 -1.40 2.58
N ASP A 66 14.13 -2.54 2.45
CA ASP A 66 14.33 -3.24 1.19
C ASP A 66 13.57 -4.57 1.15
N ASP A 67 13.50 -5.16 -0.06
CA ASP A 67 12.89 -6.48 -0.29
C ASP A 67 13.59 -7.57 0.55
N GLY A 68 12.80 -8.39 1.24
CA GLY A 68 13.30 -9.47 2.10
C GLY A 68 13.82 -9.02 3.47
N GLU A 69 13.86 -7.70 3.77
CA GLU A 69 14.24 -7.23 5.11
C GLU A 69 13.26 -7.76 6.16
N VAL A 70 13.79 -8.20 7.31
CA VAL A 70 12.96 -8.67 8.42
C VAL A 70 12.99 -7.65 9.55
N LEU A 71 11.82 -7.08 9.83
CA LEU A 71 11.60 -6.19 10.96
C LEU A 71 11.35 -7.01 12.23
N SER A 72 11.94 -6.61 13.35
CA SER A 72 11.88 -7.34 14.64
C SER A 72 10.56 -7.14 15.41
N TYR A 73 9.47 -6.74 14.73
CA TYR A 73 8.15 -6.61 15.32
C TYR A 73 7.34 -7.90 15.21
N CYS A 74 6.40 -8.12 16.12
CA CYS A 74 5.39 -9.20 16.05
C CYS A 74 5.97 -10.59 15.70
N GLY A 75 7.16 -10.93 16.22
CA GLY A 75 7.79 -12.23 15.92
C GLY A 75 8.46 -12.33 14.55
N GLY A 76 8.72 -11.19 13.94
CA GLY A 76 9.33 -11.04 12.62
C GLY A 76 8.31 -10.68 11.53
N ILE A 77 8.56 -9.57 10.85
CA ILE A 77 7.77 -9.14 9.68
C ILE A 77 8.72 -9.06 8.49
N THR A 78 8.52 -9.92 7.49
CA THR A 78 9.28 -9.87 6.25
C THR A 78 8.65 -8.85 5.30
N VAL A 79 9.45 -7.91 4.83
CA VAL A 79 9.06 -6.92 3.81
C VAL A 79 9.13 -7.58 2.43
N ILE A 80 8.07 -7.44 1.64
CA ILE A 80 7.99 -7.97 0.28
C ILE A 80 7.78 -6.78 -0.66
N PHE A 81 8.78 -6.45 -1.46
CA PHE A 81 8.67 -5.37 -2.43
C PHE A 81 7.79 -5.79 -3.62
N THR A 82 6.66 -5.12 -3.79
CA THR A 82 5.61 -5.46 -4.77
C THR A 82 5.19 -4.23 -5.58
N PRO A 83 6.10 -3.66 -6.39
CA PRO A 83 5.82 -2.48 -7.19
C PRO A 83 4.70 -2.69 -8.21
N GLY A 84 4.12 -1.59 -8.68
CA GLY A 84 3.10 -1.55 -9.73
C GLY A 84 1.89 -0.71 -9.35
N HIS A 85 1.31 -0.93 -8.17
CA HIS A 85 0.27 -0.05 -7.62
C HIS A 85 0.84 1.34 -7.26
N THR A 86 2.00 1.34 -6.63
CA THR A 86 2.95 2.47 -6.56
C THR A 86 4.36 1.95 -6.80
N PRO A 87 5.35 2.82 -7.11
CA PRO A 87 6.73 2.40 -7.35
C PRO A 87 7.37 1.73 -6.14
N GLY A 88 7.05 2.18 -4.93
CA GLY A 88 7.58 1.66 -3.67
C GLY A 88 6.60 0.79 -2.88
N HIS A 89 5.55 0.27 -3.53
CA HIS A 89 4.57 -0.57 -2.85
C HIS A 89 5.21 -1.80 -2.22
N ILE A 90 4.81 -2.13 -0.97
CA ILE A 90 5.27 -3.31 -0.23
C ILE A 90 4.09 -4.11 0.32
N GLY A 91 4.24 -5.42 0.35
CA GLY A 91 3.48 -6.31 1.23
C GLY A 91 4.28 -6.65 2.48
N LEU A 92 3.61 -7.11 3.52
CA LEU A 92 4.22 -7.51 4.79
C LEU A 92 3.80 -8.92 5.15
N TYR A 93 4.76 -9.81 5.37
CA TYR A 93 4.49 -11.16 5.84
C TYR A 93 4.83 -11.31 7.31
N LEU A 94 3.83 -11.55 8.14
CA LEU A 94 3.97 -11.78 9.57
C LEU A 94 4.37 -13.25 9.79
N ASN A 95 5.66 -13.49 9.97
CA ASN A 95 6.27 -14.82 9.95
C ASN A 95 5.63 -15.76 10.98
N GLN A 96 5.43 -15.30 12.20
CA GLN A 96 4.86 -16.11 13.29
C GLN A 96 3.39 -16.48 13.04
N TYR A 97 2.64 -15.64 12.31
CA TYR A 97 1.19 -15.76 12.13
C TYR A 97 0.80 -16.26 10.75
N LYS A 98 1.76 -16.56 9.87
CA LYS A 98 1.52 -16.93 8.46
C LYS A 98 0.50 -16.01 7.79
N THR A 99 0.55 -14.74 8.14
CA THR A 99 -0.40 -13.73 7.68
C THR A 99 0.30 -12.76 6.73
N LEU A 100 -0.29 -12.58 5.56
CA LEU A 100 0.17 -11.66 4.54
C LEU A 100 -0.71 -10.41 4.50
N ILE A 101 -0.12 -9.24 4.73
CA ILE A 101 -0.77 -7.95 4.51
C ILE A 101 -0.31 -7.46 3.14
N THR A 102 -1.25 -7.37 2.19
CA THR A 102 -0.92 -7.12 0.78
C THR A 102 -1.01 -5.66 0.37
N GLY A 103 -1.47 -4.77 1.26
CA GLY A 103 -1.82 -3.41 0.85
C GLY A 103 -2.84 -3.44 -0.29
N ASP A 104 -2.52 -2.73 -1.37
CA ASP A 104 -3.35 -2.63 -2.58
C ASP A 104 -2.90 -3.57 -3.72
N ALA A 105 -1.93 -4.47 -3.47
CA ALA A 105 -1.53 -5.46 -4.47
C ALA A 105 -2.63 -6.52 -4.70
N LEU A 106 -3.45 -6.78 -3.68
CA LEU A 106 -4.62 -7.65 -3.75
C LEU A 106 -5.83 -6.98 -3.09
N ASN A 107 -7.03 -7.43 -3.48
CA ASN A 107 -8.29 -6.96 -2.91
C ASN A 107 -9.19 -8.16 -2.57
N VAL A 108 -10.17 -7.95 -1.70
CA VAL A 108 -11.26 -8.91 -1.48
C VAL A 108 -12.55 -8.31 -2.04
N VAL A 109 -13.18 -9.01 -2.97
CA VAL A 109 -14.45 -8.61 -3.59
C VAL A 109 -15.41 -9.79 -3.49
N ASP A 110 -16.57 -9.57 -2.91
CA ASP A 110 -17.60 -10.60 -2.68
C ASP A 110 -17.04 -11.88 -2.00
N GLY A 111 -16.14 -11.67 -1.04
CA GLY A 111 -15.49 -12.76 -0.32
C GLY A 111 -14.42 -13.52 -1.10
N GLN A 112 -14.06 -13.08 -2.30
CA GLN A 112 -13.03 -13.68 -3.13
C GLN A 112 -11.78 -12.80 -3.17
N LEU A 113 -10.60 -13.42 -3.06
CA LEU A 113 -9.34 -12.75 -3.27
C LEU A 113 -9.13 -12.50 -4.77
N VAL A 114 -8.92 -11.23 -5.14
CA VAL A 114 -8.70 -10.79 -6.52
C VAL A 114 -7.42 -9.98 -6.66
N GLY A 115 -6.96 -9.82 -7.88
CA GLY A 115 -5.76 -9.05 -8.21
C GLY A 115 -5.89 -7.54 -7.93
N PRO A 116 -4.86 -6.76 -8.32
CA PRO A 116 -4.85 -5.32 -8.15
C PRO A 116 -5.96 -4.65 -8.98
N ASN A 117 -6.51 -3.54 -8.46
CA ASN A 117 -7.54 -2.78 -9.17
C ASN A 117 -6.91 -2.00 -10.33
N ALA A 118 -7.39 -2.27 -11.56
CA ALA A 118 -6.84 -1.67 -12.78
C ALA A 118 -7.01 -0.14 -12.83
N GLU A 119 -8.08 0.39 -12.26
CA GLU A 119 -8.33 1.84 -12.25
C GLU A 119 -7.28 2.60 -11.41
N PHE A 120 -6.75 1.95 -10.37
CA PHE A 120 -5.83 2.56 -9.40
C PHE A 120 -4.40 2.02 -9.47
N THR A 121 -4.09 1.19 -10.49
CA THR A 121 -2.76 0.57 -10.65
C THR A 121 -2.13 1.03 -11.95
N PRO A 122 -1.25 2.06 -11.90
CA PRO A 122 -0.63 2.64 -13.09
C PRO A 122 0.23 1.67 -13.89
N ASP A 123 0.94 0.76 -13.22
CA ASP A 123 1.76 -0.28 -13.85
C ASP A 123 1.22 -1.67 -13.52
N MET A 124 0.20 -2.07 -14.27
CA MET A 124 -0.49 -3.34 -14.06
C MET A 124 0.41 -4.55 -14.36
N ASP A 125 1.29 -4.43 -15.36
CA ASP A 125 2.17 -5.53 -15.74
C ASP A 125 3.18 -5.83 -14.62
N THR A 126 3.78 -4.79 -14.06
CA THR A 126 4.67 -4.94 -12.90
C THR A 126 3.90 -5.40 -11.65
N ALA A 127 2.69 -4.89 -11.42
CA ALA A 127 1.86 -5.31 -10.29
C ALA A 127 1.53 -6.82 -10.35
N LYS A 128 1.14 -7.34 -11.51
CA LYS A 128 0.88 -8.77 -11.71
C LYS A 128 2.12 -9.62 -11.46
N LYS A 129 3.28 -9.23 -12.00
CA LYS A 129 4.55 -9.93 -11.76
C LYS A 129 4.92 -9.94 -10.28
N SER A 130 4.63 -8.86 -9.56
CA SER A 130 4.89 -8.76 -8.13
C SER A 130 4.13 -9.81 -7.31
N LEU A 131 2.96 -10.28 -7.78
CA LEU A 131 2.18 -11.30 -7.06
C LEU A 131 2.90 -12.65 -6.96
N GLU A 132 3.81 -12.96 -7.88
CA GLU A 132 4.62 -14.19 -7.82
C GLU A 132 5.41 -14.30 -6.52
N LYS A 133 5.85 -13.16 -5.95
CA LYS A 133 6.60 -13.15 -4.70
C LYS A 133 5.78 -13.67 -3.53
N PHE A 134 4.48 -13.42 -3.50
CA PHE A 134 3.60 -13.89 -2.44
C PHE A 134 3.49 -15.42 -2.40
N THR A 135 3.66 -16.08 -3.53
CA THR A 135 3.59 -17.55 -3.63
C THR A 135 4.76 -18.27 -2.96
N GLN A 136 5.82 -17.55 -2.62
CA GLN A 136 7.01 -18.10 -1.96
C GLN A 136 6.84 -18.28 -0.45
N TYR A 137 5.74 -17.76 0.13
CA TYR A 137 5.47 -17.78 1.56
C TYR A 137 4.36 -18.77 1.91
N ASP A 138 4.44 -19.34 3.11
CA ASP A 138 3.40 -20.23 3.66
C ASP A 138 2.29 -19.38 4.30
N VAL A 139 1.36 -18.90 3.46
CA VAL A 139 0.29 -17.97 3.84
C VAL A 139 -0.99 -18.73 4.18
N GLU A 140 -1.53 -18.49 5.38
CA GLU A 140 -2.83 -19.01 5.82
C GLU A 140 -3.93 -17.93 5.83
N THR A 141 -3.54 -16.67 6.03
CA THR A 141 -4.46 -15.52 6.07
C THR A 141 -3.91 -14.38 5.21
N VAL A 142 -4.77 -13.76 4.41
CA VAL A 142 -4.46 -12.55 3.65
C VAL A 142 -5.30 -11.39 4.18
N ILE A 143 -4.66 -10.24 4.41
CA ILE A 143 -5.31 -8.99 4.78
C ILE A 143 -5.07 -7.98 3.65
N CYS A 144 -6.13 -7.53 3.02
CA CYS A 144 -6.10 -6.48 2.00
C CYS A 144 -6.58 -5.15 2.58
N TYR A 145 -6.10 -4.04 2.05
CA TYR A 145 -6.60 -2.71 2.45
C TYR A 145 -8.05 -2.51 2.01
N HIS A 146 -8.45 -3.10 0.90
CA HIS A 146 -9.82 -3.07 0.41
C HIS A 146 -10.46 -4.46 0.47
N GLY A 147 -11.63 -4.55 1.09
CA GLY A 147 -12.41 -5.78 1.24
C GLY A 147 -12.06 -6.65 2.46
N GLY A 148 -10.95 -6.37 3.16
CA GLY A 148 -10.63 -6.95 4.47
C GLY A 148 -9.85 -8.26 4.41
N VAL A 149 -10.33 -9.30 5.10
CA VAL A 149 -9.60 -10.54 5.35
C VAL A 149 -10.09 -11.66 4.43
N TYR A 150 -9.15 -12.42 3.87
CA TYR A 150 -9.42 -13.65 3.13
C TYR A 150 -8.76 -14.83 3.83
N GLN A 151 -9.54 -15.89 4.04
CA GLN A 151 -9.12 -17.18 4.58
C GLN A 151 -9.79 -18.28 3.76
N GLY A 152 -9.05 -19.32 3.42
CA GLY A 152 -9.53 -20.41 2.59
C GLY A 152 -8.36 -21.07 1.87
N ASN A 153 -8.52 -21.41 0.60
CA ASN A 153 -7.44 -21.97 -0.22
C ASN A 153 -6.45 -20.88 -0.66
N VAL A 154 -5.82 -20.19 0.31
CA VAL A 154 -4.95 -19.02 0.08
C VAL A 154 -3.84 -19.37 -0.91
N LYS A 155 -3.12 -20.46 -0.68
CA LYS A 155 -1.99 -20.87 -1.51
C LYS A 155 -2.38 -21.09 -2.98
N GLU A 156 -3.46 -21.83 -3.21
CA GLU A 156 -3.96 -22.08 -4.55
C GLU A 156 -4.40 -20.78 -5.22
N ARG A 157 -5.11 -19.94 -4.45
CA ARG A 157 -5.60 -18.66 -4.98
C ARG A 157 -4.49 -17.69 -5.34
N LEU A 158 -3.43 -17.61 -4.52
CA LEU A 158 -2.24 -16.80 -4.86
C LEU A 158 -1.54 -17.31 -6.12
N LEU A 159 -1.42 -18.64 -6.29
CA LEU A 159 -0.84 -19.24 -7.49
C LEU A 159 -1.67 -18.96 -8.75
N GLU A 160 -3.00 -18.95 -8.65
CA GLU A 160 -3.88 -18.59 -9.77
C GLU A 160 -3.68 -17.11 -10.16
N LEU A 161 -3.70 -16.21 -9.19
CA LEU A 161 -3.55 -14.77 -9.43
C LEU A 161 -2.16 -14.38 -9.96
N ALA A 162 -1.13 -15.14 -9.61
CA ALA A 162 0.22 -14.93 -10.12
C ALA A 162 0.42 -15.38 -11.57
N LYS A 163 -0.44 -16.29 -12.06
CA LYS A 163 -0.39 -16.77 -13.45
C LYS A 163 -1.15 -15.87 -14.44
N GLY A 164 -2.05 -15.01 -13.95
CA GLY A 164 -2.84 -14.06 -14.73
C GLY A 164 -4.17 -14.61 -15.17
#